data_5435a27d3f8ccc77781c857265ebcb7a
#
_entry.id   5435a27d3f8ccc77781c857265ebcb7a
#
_cell.length_a   1.000
_cell.length_b   1.000
_cell.length_c   1.000
_cell.angle_alpha   90.00
_cell.angle_beta   90.00
_cell.angle_gamma   90.00
#
_symmetry.space_group_name_H-M   'P 1'
#
loop_
_entity.id
_entity.type
_entity.pdbx_description
1 polymer ?
#
loop_
_entity_poly.entity_id
_entity_poly.type
_entity_poly.pdbx_seq_one_letter_code
_entity_poly.pdbx_strand_id
1 'polypeptide(L)'
;MGKENMRTSMARALRLINISLYAFVILLTVVVSLLSLYIAITSILGSIHGIASLTDSNIISILSSLFLVVLTMELIEMFIAYMERGMIIVDMVIAIVLTAVARELLINFANIESLTLQRGIIITAAILVLSISYWLVNKAEQIKRT
;
A
#
# COMPACT_ATOMS: atom_id res chain seq x y z
N MET A 1 -35.62 -27.59 -10.61
CA MET A 1 -34.38 -27.74 -11.46
C MET A 1 -33.89 -26.44 -12.12
N GLY A 2 -34.72 -25.50 -12.60
CA GLY A 2 -34.27 -24.29 -13.29
C GLY A 2 -33.62 -23.22 -12.40
N LYS A 3 -34.05 -23.02 -11.16
CA LYS A 3 -33.56 -21.99 -10.26
C LYS A 3 -32.14 -22.30 -9.71
N GLU A 4 -31.80 -23.55 -9.53
CA GLU A 4 -30.50 -23.98 -9.00
C GLU A 4 -29.40 -23.86 -10.05
N ASN A 5 -29.68 -24.21 -11.29
CA ASN A 5 -28.76 -24.00 -12.43
C ASN A 5 -28.49 -22.52 -12.70
N MET A 6 -29.51 -21.67 -12.53
CA MET A 6 -29.35 -20.21 -12.73
C MET A 6 -28.48 -19.58 -11.63
N ARG A 7 -28.63 -20.02 -10.37
CA ARG A 7 -27.81 -19.57 -9.26
C ARG A 7 -26.33 -19.97 -9.43
N THR A 8 -26.04 -21.18 -9.87
CA THR A 8 -24.68 -21.67 -10.11
C THR A 8 -24.01 -20.99 -11.31
N SER A 9 -24.76 -20.70 -12.36
CA SER A 9 -24.25 -19.94 -13.52
C SER A 9 -23.95 -18.50 -13.14
N MET A 10 -24.81 -17.86 -12.37
CA MET A 10 -24.64 -16.49 -11.91
C MET A 10 -23.45 -16.37 -10.94
N ALA A 11 -23.27 -17.34 -10.03
CA ALA A 11 -22.12 -17.40 -9.14
C ALA A 11 -20.78 -17.58 -9.90
N ARG A 12 -20.78 -18.41 -10.94
CA ARG A 12 -19.60 -18.59 -11.82
C ARG A 12 -19.27 -17.31 -12.59
N ALA A 13 -20.27 -16.64 -13.16
CA ALA A 13 -20.08 -15.39 -13.88
C ALA A 13 -19.52 -14.29 -12.96
N LEU A 14 -20.07 -14.13 -11.75
CA LEU A 14 -19.58 -13.18 -10.76
C LEU A 14 -18.15 -13.48 -10.34
N ARG A 15 -17.80 -14.76 -10.16
CA ARG A 15 -16.44 -15.18 -9.82
C ARG A 15 -15.45 -14.86 -10.94
N LEU A 16 -15.82 -15.09 -12.20
CA LEU A 16 -14.97 -14.78 -13.35
C LEU A 16 -14.76 -13.27 -13.47
N ILE A 17 -15.81 -12.47 -13.32
CA ILE A 17 -15.70 -11.00 -13.33
C ILE A 17 -14.77 -10.53 -12.22
N ASN A 18 -14.94 -11.06 -11.01
CA ASN A 18 -14.10 -10.69 -9.87
C ASN A 18 -12.62 -11.02 -10.10
N ILE A 19 -12.31 -12.24 -10.57
CA ILE A 19 -10.94 -12.64 -10.89
C ILE A 19 -10.35 -11.76 -12.00
N SER A 20 -11.13 -11.45 -13.04
CA SER A 20 -10.69 -10.58 -14.12
C SER A 20 -10.39 -9.15 -13.65
N LEU A 21 -11.22 -8.60 -12.76
CA LEU A 21 -10.98 -7.30 -12.16
C LEU A 21 -9.71 -7.29 -11.30
N TYR A 22 -9.50 -8.31 -10.47
CA TYR A 22 -8.27 -8.42 -9.68
C TYR A 22 -7.03 -8.54 -10.56
N ALA A 23 -7.06 -9.37 -11.61
CA ALA A 23 -5.96 -9.50 -12.55
C ALA A 23 -5.64 -8.15 -13.22
N PHE A 24 -6.67 -7.39 -13.59
CA PHE A 24 -6.50 -6.07 -14.17
C PHE A 24 -5.88 -5.07 -13.18
N VAL A 25 -6.34 -5.06 -11.93
CA VAL A 25 -5.79 -4.20 -10.88
C VAL A 25 -4.33 -4.55 -10.59
N ILE A 26 -3.98 -5.84 -10.52
CA ILE A 26 -2.59 -6.29 -10.35
C ILE A 26 -1.74 -5.79 -11.52
N LEU A 27 -2.20 -5.93 -12.76
CA LEU A 27 -1.49 -5.43 -13.93
C LEU A 27 -1.22 -3.92 -13.83
N LEU A 28 -2.25 -3.13 -13.49
CA LEU A 28 -2.09 -1.69 -13.29
C LEU A 28 -1.11 -1.36 -12.18
N THR A 29 -1.16 -2.10 -11.07
CA THR A 29 -0.25 -1.89 -9.93
C THR A 29 1.19 -2.21 -10.31
N VAL A 30 1.43 -3.25 -11.10
CA VAL A 30 2.75 -3.57 -11.66
C VAL A 30 3.27 -2.43 -12.55
N VAL A 31 2.42 -1.88 -13.41
CA VAL A 31 2.80 -0.74 -14.26
C VAL A 31 3.18 0.47 -13.41
N VAL A 32 2.38 0.80 -12.40
CA VAL A 32 2.68 1.90 -11.46
C VAL A 32 3.98 1.65 -10.70
N SER A 33 4.22 0.41 -10.25
CA SER A 33 5.47 0.02 -9.58
C SER A 33 6.69 0.24 -10.46
N LEU A 34 6.63 -0.20 -11.73
CA LEU A 34 7.72 -0.02 -12.69
C LEU A 34 7.98 1.46 -13.01
N LEU A 35 6.91 2.26 -13.17
CA LEU A 35 7.04 3.70 -13.37
C LEU A 35 7.66 4.39 -12.15
N SER A 36 7.25 4.01 -10.95
CA SER A 36 7.80 4.55 -9.70
C SER A 36 9.27 4.19 -9.53
N LEU A 37 9.65 2.95 -9.87
CA LEU A 37 11.04 2.50 -9.88
C LEU A 37 11.88 3.29 -10.89
N TYR A 38 11.35 3.51 -12.09
CA TYR A 38 12.02 4.32 -13.11
C TYR A 38 12.25 5.75 -12.61
N ILE A 39 11.25 6.39 -12.01
CA ILE A 39 11.36 7.74 -11.42
C ILE A 39 12.41 7.74 -10.30
N ALA A 40 12.40 6.75 -9.42
CA ALA A 40 13.39 6.64 -8.33
C ALA A 40 14.81 6.54 -8.88
N ILE A 41 15.05 5.68 -9.86
CA ILE A 41 16.36 5.49 -10.50
C ILE A 41 16.85 6.77 -11.17
N THR A 42 15.99 7.41 -11.98
CA THR A 42 16.35 8.65 -12.68
C THR A 42 16.64 9.80 -11.71
N SER A 43 15.90 9.88 -10.60
CA SER A 43 16.14 10.87 -9.54
C SER A 43 17.47 10.64 -8.83
N ILE A 44 17.83 9.38 -8.55
CA ILE A 44 19.12 9.01 -7.95
C ILE A 44 20.26 9.35 -8.92
N LEU A 45 20.17 8.94 -10.18
CA LEU A 45 21.19 9.19 -11.18
C LEU A 45 21.39 10.70 -11.42
N GLY A 46 20.30 11.46 -11.50
CA GLY A 46 20.35 12.92 -11.61
C GLY A 46 21.05 13.58 -10.42
N SER A 47 20.81 13.06 -9.22
CA SER A 47 21.44 13.56 -8.00
C SER A 47 22.92 13.23 -7.91
N ILE A 48 23.37 12.11 -8.47
CA ILE A 48 24.80 11.73 -8.50
C ILE A 48 25.61 12.67 -9.41
N HIS A 49 25.04 13.10 -10.53
CA HIS A 49 25.73 14.04 -11.44
C HIS A 49 25.83 15.47 -10.87
N GLY A 50 25.01 15.80 -9.87
CA GLY A 50 24.98 17.09 -9.21
C GLY A 50 25.26 17.01 -7.70
N ILE A 51 26.24 16.22 -7.26
CA ILE A 51 26.56 16.00 -5.84
C ILE A 51 26.72 17.30 -5.03
N ALA A 52 27.18 18.38 -5.67
CA ALA A 52 27.30 19.70 -5.04
C ALA A 52 25.96 20.42 -4.79
N SER A 53 24.85 19.91 -5.31
CA SER A 53 23.49 20.50 -5.20
C SER A 53 22.47 19.58 -4.56
N LEU A 54 22.91 18.56 -3.81
CA LEU A 54 22.01 17.71 -3.03
C LEU A 54 21.36 18.56 -1.93
N THR A 55 20.10 18.92 -2.18
CA THR A 55 19.25 19.59 -1.20
C THR A 55 18.43 18.55 -0.46
N ASP A 56 18.05 18.82 0.79
CA ASP A 56 17.19 17.94 1.58
C ASP A 56 15.90 17.56 0.83
N SER A 57 15.35 18.50 0.05
CA SER A 57 14.17 18.23 -0.80
C SER A 57 14.40 17.15 -1.85
N ASN A 58 15.61 17.03 -2.41
CA ASN A 58 15.93 15.99 -3.40
C ASN A 58 15.97 14.61 -2.74
N ILE A 59 16.56 14.50 -1.56
CA ILE A 59 16.64 13.26 -0.78
C ILE A 59 15.22 12.79 -0.41
N ILE A 60 14.36 13.71 0.01
CA ILE A 60 12.98 13.41 0.37
C ILE A 60 12.18 12.93 -0.85
N SER A 61 12.38 13.55 -2.01
CA SER A 61 11.73 13.15 -3.26
C SER A 61 12.12 11.72 -3.67
N ILE A 62 13.42 11.39 -3.58
CA ILE A 62 13.93 10.04 -3.84
C ILE A 62 13.31 9.05 -2.86
N LEU A 63 13.33 9.36 -1.56
CA LEU A 63 12.79 8.50 -0.52
C LEU A 63 11.27 8.28 -0.72
N SER A 64 10.54 9.34 -1.08
CA SER A 64 9.12 9.25 -1.40
C SER A 64 8.83 8.32 -2.58
N SER A 65 9.67 8.36 -3.62
CA SER A 65 9.55 7.46 -4.77
C SER A 65 9.84 6.01 -4.41
N LEU A 66 10.85 5.76 -3.57
CA LEU A 66 11.16 4.42 -3.06
C LEU A 66 10.03 3.86 -2.20
N PHE A 67 9.42 4.67 -1.33
CA PHE A 67 8.25 4.26 -0.56
C PHE A 67 7.06 3.89 -1.44
N LEU A 68 6.88 4.59 -2.56
CA LEU A 68 5.81 4.26 -3.50
C LEU A 68 6.06 2.89 -4.16
N VAL A 69 7.31 2.54 -4.47
CA VAL A 69 7.67 1.20 -4.96
C VAL A 69 7.33 0.14 -3.92
N VAL A 70 7.77 0.33 -2.68
CA VAL A 70 7.48 -0.63 -1.58
C VAL A 70 5.97 -0.80 -1.40
N LEU A 71 5.22 0.29 -1.33
CA LEU A 71 3.77 0.26 -1.17
C LEU A 71 3.07 -0.48 -2.32
N THR A 72 3.50 -0.29 -3.57
CA THR A 72 2.95 -1.01 -4.71
C THR A 72 3.30 -2.50 -4.69
N MET A 73 4.48 -2.88 -4.20
CA MET A 73 4.85 -4.28 -3.99
C MET A 73 3.97 -4.95 -2.93
N GLU A 74 3.76 -4.31 -1.79
CA GLU A 74 2.86 -4.79 -0.73
C GLU A 74 1.42 -4.98 -1.24
N LEU A 75 0.93 -4.04 -2.09
CA LEU A 75 -0.38 -4.17 -2.72
C LEU A 75 -0.46 -5.39 -3.65
N ILE A 76 0.57 -5.65 -4.44
CA ILE A 76 0.63 -6.83 -5.31
C ILE A 76 0.58 -8.11 -4.48
N GLU A 77 1.38 -8.20 -3.42
CA GLU A 77 1.38 -9.36 -2.52
C GLU A 77 0.01 -9.59 -1.87
N MET A 78 -0.66 -8.52 -1.44
CA MET A 78 -2.02 -8.60 -0.89
C MET A 78 -3.01 -9.14 -1.93
N PHE A 79 -2.96 -8.67 -3.18
CA PHE A 79 -3.85 -9.16 -4.23
C PHE A 79 -3.58 -10.63 -4.58
N ILE A 80 -2.32 -11.05 -4.63
CA ILE A 80 -1.94 -12.45 -4.85
C ILE A 80 -2.48 -13.31 -3.71
N ALA A 81 -2.24 -12.91 -2.46
CA ALA A 81 -2.73 -13.64 -1.29
C ALA A 81 -4.26 -13.73 -1.26
N TYR A 82 -4.96 -12.68 -1.69
CA TYR A 82 -6.41 -12.72 -1.85
C TYR A 82 -6.86 -13.72 -2.93
N MET A 83 -6.17 -13.76 -4.07
CA MET A 83 -6.51 -14.70 -5.15
C MET A 83 -6.29 -16.16 -4.74
N GLU A 84 -5.22 -16.44 -3.96
CA GLU A 84 -4.89 -17.78 -3.49
C GLU A 84 -5.82 -18.26 -2.39
N ARG A 85 -6.13 -17.41 -1.42
CA ARG A 85 -6.88 -17.79 -0.20
C ARG A 85 -8.36 -17.48 -0.28
N GLY A 86 -8.79 -16.63 -1.22
CA GLY A 86 -10.17 -16.20 -1.37
C GLY A 86 -10.70 -15.33 -0.24
N MET A 87 -9.82 -14.86 0.65
CA MET A 87 -10.16 -13.98 1.78
C MET A 87 -9.16 -12.84 1.93
N ILE A 88 -9.63 -11.69 2.39
CA ILE A 88 -8.78 -10.55 2.70
C ILE A 88 -8.04 -10.83 4.00
N ILE A 89 -6.73 -10.70 3.96
CA ILE A 89 -5.88 -10.83 5.16
C ILE A 89 -5.79 -9.45 5.79
N VAL A 90 -6.49 -9.26 6.90
CA VAL A 90 -6.62 -7.95 7.58
C VAL A 90 -5.25 -7.39 7.99
N ASP A 91 -4.32 -8.25 8.43
CA ASP A 91 -2.96 -7.86 8.81
C ASP A 91 -2.21 -7.19 7.65
N MET A 92 -2.34 -7.72 6.43
CA MET A 92 -1.71 -7.13 5.23
C MET A 92 -2.31 -5.76 4.91
N VAL A 93 -3.63 -5.62 5.01
CA VAL A 93 -4.29 -4.32 4.78
C VAL A 93 -3.81 -3.27 5.79
N ILE A 94 -3.70 -3.63 7.05
CA ILE A 94 -3.21 -2.72 8.10
C ILE A 94 -1.75 -2.36 7.86
N ALA A 95 -0.90 -3.32 7.48
CA ALA A 95 0.50 -3.08 7.16
C ALA A 95 0.65 -2.06 6.02
N ILE A 96 -0.08 -2.23 4.92
CA ILE A 96 -0.08 -1.30 3.78
C ILE A 96 -0.50 0.11 4.20
N VAL A 97 -1.59 0.22 4.97
CA VAL A 97 -2.06 1.53 5.45
C VAL A 97 -1.04 2.17 6.39
N LEU A 98 -0.39 1.38 7.25
CA LEU A 98 0.67 1.85 8.15
C LEU A 98 1.87 2.38 7.36
N THR A 99 2.32 1.67 6.33
CA THR A 99 3.40 2.10 5.44
C THR A 99 3.04 3.39 4.70
N ALA A 100 1.80 3.51 4.21
CA ALA A 100 1.32 4.73 3.55
C ALA A 100 1.30 5.93 4.49
N VAL A 101 0.86 5.75 5.74
CA VAL A 101 0.83 6.81 6.76
C VAL A 101 2.25 7.16 7.22
N ALA A 102 3.15 6.19 7.36
CA ALA A 102 4.56 6.43 7.69
C ALA A 102 5.26 7.26 6.61
N ARG A 103 4.98 7.00 5.34
CA ARG A 103 5.43 7.82 4.21
C ARG A 103 4.94 9.26 4.33
N GLU A 104 3.65 9.45 4.55
CA GLU A 104 3.05 10.78 4.71
C GLU A 104 3.69 11.55 5.86
N LEU A 105 3.95 10.86 6.98
CA LEU A 105 4.67 11.42 8.12
C LEU A 105 6.06 11.92 7.70
N LEU A 106 6.86 11.09 7.03
CA LEU A 106 8.21 11.43 6.60
C LEU A 106 8.22 12.66 5.69
N ILE A 107 7.33 12.71 4.70
CA ILE A 107 7.22 13.84 3.77
C ILE A 107 6.86 15.14 4.53
N ASN A 108 5.94 15.06 5.48
CA ASN A 108 5.51 16.23 6.24
C ASN A 108 6.59 16.69 7.25
N PHE A 109 7.30 15.77 7.90
CA PHE A 109 8.40 16.13 8.80
C PHE A 109 9.59 16.75 8.07
N ALA A 110 9.83 16.35 6.84
CA ALA A 110 10.88 16.89 6.02
C ALA A 110 10.61 18.32 5.54
N ASN A 111 9.33 18.73 5.49
CA ASN A 111 8.89 20.09 5.18
C ASN A 111 8.30 20.75 6.44
N ILE A 112 9.11 20.92 7.48
CA ILE A 112 8.71 21.48 8.78
C ILE A 112 7.99 22.83 8.64
N GLU A 113 8.37 23.66 7.67
CA GLU A 113 7.72 24.96 7.41
C GLU A 113 6.24 24.83 6.98
N SER A 114 5.83 23.69 6.42
CA SER A 114 4.46 23.42 5.97
C SER A 114 3.63 22.62 7.00
N LEU A 115 4.26 22.17 8.09
CA LEU A 115 3.61 21.38 9.12
C LEU A 115 2.71 22.25 10.00
N THR A 116 1.43 22.26 9.64
CA THR A 116 0.41 22.81 10.53
C THR A 116 0.22 21.86 11.72
N LEU A 117 0.14 22.41 12.95
CA LEU A 117 -0.10 21.63 14.16
C LEU A 117 -1.26 20.62 14.00
N GLN A 118 -2.30 21.04 13.30
CA GLN A 118 -3.48 20.21 13.01
C GLN A 118 -3.11 18.96 12.17
N ARG A 119 -2.27 19.08 11.12
CA ARG A 119 -1.82 17.94 10.33
C ARG A 119 -0.97 16.97 11.16
N GLY A 120 -0.07 17.49 11.96
CA GLY A 120 0.76 16.67 12.86
C GLY A 120 -0.08 15.83 13.82
N ILE A 121 -1.09 16.42 14.43
CA ILE A 121 -2.02 15.71 15.34
C ILE A 121 -2.79 14.62 14.60
N ILE A 122 -3.32 14.91 13.41
CA ILE A 122 -4.11 13.93 12.63
C ILE A 122 -3.24 12.72 12.24
N ILE A 123 -2.02 12.95 11.76
CA ILE A 123 -1.12 11.86 11.35
C ILE A 123 -0.70 11.02 12.56
N THR A 124 -0.35 11.67 13.67
CA THR A 124 0.02 10.95 14.90
C THR A 124 -1.14 10.13 15.45
N ALA A 125 -2.36 10.69 15.46
CA ALA A 125 -3.56 9.96 15.86
C ALA A 125 -3.85 8.77 14.93
N ALA A 126 -3.67 8.93 13.62
CA ALA A 126 -3.85 7.83 12.65
C ALA A 126 -2.87 6.69 12.91
N ILE A 127 -1.59 6.98 13.15
CA ILE A 127 -0.58 5.96 13.48
C ILE A 127 -0.95 5.23 14.77
N LEU A 128 -1.37 5.96 15.80
CA LEU A 128 -1.74 5.38 17.09
C LEU A 128 -2.95 4.44 16.93
N VAL A 129 -3.98 4.87 16.22
CA VAL A 129 -5.17 4.05 15.95
C VAL A 129 -4.81 2.80 15.14
N LEU A 130 -3.99 2.94 14.09
CA LEU A 130 -3.54 1.81 13.27
C LEU A 130 -2.69 0.82 14.07
N SER A 131 -1.80 1.30 14.92
CA SER A 131 -0.96 0.46 15.78
C SER A 131 -1.79 -0.34 16.79
N ILE A 132 -2.80 0.29 17.38
CA ILE A 132 -3.75 -0.38 18.27
C ILE A 132 -4.57 -1.42 17.49
N SER A 133 -5.05 -1.07 16.29
CA SER A 133 -5.80 -1.98 15.43
C SER A 133 -4.98 -3.21 15.05
N TYR A 134 -3.73 -3.02 14.68
CA TYR A 134 -2.80 -4.12 14.37
C TYR A 134 -2.60 -5.05 15.58
N TRP A 135 -2.37 -4.47 16.77
CA TRP A 135 -2.21 -5.26 17.99
C TRP A 135 -3.46 -6.07 18.34
N LEU A 136 -4.66 -5.47 18.19
CA LEU A 136 -5.93 -6.15 18.46
C LEU A 136 -6.18 -7.31 17.50
N VAL A 137 -5.93 -7.10 16.19
CA VAL A 137 -6.10 -8.15 15.18
C VAL A 137 -5.15 -9.31 15.43
N ASN A 138 -3.87 -9.01 15.65
CA ASN A 138 -2.87 -10.04 15.92
C ASN A 138 -3.19 -10.84 17.20
N LYS A 139 -3.66 -10.18 18.24
CA LYS A 139 -4.11 -10.84 19.47
C LYS A 139 -5.33 -11.72 19.25
N ALA A 140 -6.29 -11.26 18.43
CA ALA A 140 -7.48 -12.04 18.10
C ALA A 140 -7.16 -13.29 17.27
N GLU A 141 -6.17 -13.23 16.38
CA GLU A 141 -5.69 -14.39 15.63
C GLU A 141 -4.97 -15.42 16.51
N GLN A 142 -4.17 -14.97 17.48
CA GLN A 142 -3.51 -15.86 18.43
C GLN A 142 -4.52 -16.66 19.26
N ILE A 143 -5.60 -16.03 19.70
CA ILE A 143 -6.66 -16.70 20.48
C ILE A 143 -7.39 -17.77 19.65
N LYS A 144 -7.52 -17.58 18.33
CA LYS A 144 -8.16 -18.57 17.45
C LYS A 144 -7.28 -19.81 17.15
N ARG A 145 -5.98 -19.69 17.35
CA ARG A 145 -5.02 -20.79 17.11
C ARG A 145 -4.77 -21.68 18.34
N THR A 146 -5.24 -21.26 19.51
CA THR A 146 -5.21 -22.04 20.76
C THR A 146 -6.54 -22.72 21.00
#